data_dfacc34d1902887213bb964fc9860e09
#
_entry.id   dfacc34d1902887213bb964fc9860e09
#
_cell.length_a   1.000
_cell.length_b   1.000
_cell.length_c   1.000
_cell.angle_alpha   90.00
_cell.angle_beta   90.00
_cell.angle_gamma   90.00
#
_symmetry.space_group_name_H-M   'P 1'
#
loop_
_entity.id
_entity.type
_entity.pdbx_description
1 polymer ?
#
loop_
_entity_poly.entity_id
_entity_poly.type
_entity_poly.pdbx_seq_one_letter_code
_entity_poly.pdbx_strand_id
1 'polypeptide(L)'
;MFAKSVRAMFLVGAMSACGTEAPPDVPDVEANEPLASQESNVIVGSVNWTSATSLSGTQRTRSRAVGYLSIPAVGSRCTAWLVSRDVIITNNHCIGSADEAVSARVSFNYEDGVSSTSRIWYNCATFIKTWSTDDMTAVRCSALDGQLPGDVYGWLTVSSTNAATNASIYVVHQNCDYYTTSGCSPTKKSSPGVVKNANYSTTDLSYNADTLGGSSGSPVISSSTHQVVGLHHIGLGGNSSGRGTANTGVKATRVKARLAEIGL
;
A
#
# COMPACT_ATOMS: atom_id res chain seq x y z
N MET A 1 -11.91 81.72 9.53
CA MET A 1 -13.15 81.26 10.24
C MET A 1 -13.32 79.80 9.90
N PHE A 2 -13.07 78.95 10.90
CA PHE A 2 -12.94 77.50 10.65
C PHE A 2 -14.27 76.79 10.96
N ALA A 3 -14.80 76.06 9.97
CA ALA A 3 -15.97 75.17 10.15
C ALA A 3 -15.47 73.79 10.61
N LYS A 4 -15.91 73.34 11.77
CA LYS A 4 -15.68 72.00 12.27
C LYS A 4 -16.74 71.02 11.80
N SER A 5 -16.32 70.02 11.01
CA SER A 5 -17.16 68.92 10.56
C SER A 5 -17.21 67.82 11.66
N VAL A 6 -18.43 67.49 12.12
CA VAL A 6 -18.71 66.40 13.03
C VAL A 6 -18.94 65.11 12.22
N ARG A 7 -18.10 64.12 12.44
CA ARG A 7 -18.30 62.78 11.91
C ARG A 7 -19.14 61.94 12.86
N ALA A 8 -20.29 61.49 12.41
CA ALA A 8 -21.11 60.50 13.10
C ALA A 8 -20.50 59.11 12.89
N MET A 9 -20.32 58.42 14.02
CA MET A 9 -19.76 57.06 14.05
C MET A 9 -20.94 56.08 14.14
N PHE A 10 -21.21 55.36 13.07
CA PHE A 10 -22.17 54.25 13.08
C PHE A 10 -21.48 53.01 13.62
N LEU A 11 -21.97 52.49 14.76
CA LEU A 11 -21.63 51.16 15.27
C LEU A 11 -22.44 50.14 14.46
N VAL A 12 -21.75 49.34 13.67
CA VAL A 12 -22.31 48.15 13.07
C VAL A 12 -22.04 46.97 13.98
N GLY A 13 -23.08 46.44 14.61
CA GLY A 13 -23.01 45.22 15.42
C GLY A 13 -22.73 44.01 14.53
N ALA A 14 -21.61 43.34 14.73
CA ALA A 14 -21.29 42.07 14.09
C ALA A 14 -22.03 40.95 14.81
N MET A 15 -23.08 40.40 14.18
CA MET A 15 -23.64 39.11 14.58
C MET A 15 -22.65 38.00 14.21
N SER A 16 -22.08 37.36 15.24
CA SER A 16 -21.24 36.18 15.10
C SER A 16 -22.14 34.99 14.74
N ALA A 17 -22.21 34.66 13.45
CA ALA A 17 -22.77 33.40 13.01
C ALA A 17 -21.71 32.31 13.28
N CYS A 18 -22.01 31.39 14.18
CA CYS A 18 -21.25 30.17 14.40
C CYS A 18 -21.45 29.25 13.16
N GLY A 19 -20.65 29.46 12.12
CA GLY A 19 -20.55 28.56 11.01
C GLY A 19 -19.64 27.41 11.41
N THR A 20 -20.14 26.20 11.44
CA THR A 20 -19.32 24.98 11.46
C THR A 20 -18.60 24.93 10.11
N GLU A 21 -17.36 25.41 10.08
CA GLU A 21 -16.47 25.16 8.94
C GLU A 21 -16.30 23.66 8.82
N ALA A 22 -16.73 23.13 7.68
CA ALA A 22 -16.32 21.79 7.25
C ALA A 22 -14.78 21.78 7.15
N PRO A 23 -14.11 20.70 7.57
CA PRO A 23 -12.66 20.61 7.41
C PRO A 23 -12.32 20.84 5.93
N PRO A 24 -11.23 21.59 5.63
CA PRO A 24 -10.86 21.86 4.26
C PRO A 24 -10.72 20.55 3.50
N ASP A 25 -11.34 20.48 2.32
CA ASP A 25 -11.10 19.39 1.36
C ASP A 25 -9.59 19.32 1.14
N VAL A 26 -8.96 18.27 1.72
CA VAL A 26 -7.58 17.94 1.39
C VAL A 26 -7.63 17.46 -0.05
N PRO A 27 -7.04 18.16 -1.02
CA PRO A 27 -7.06 17.72 -2.41
C PRO A 27 -6.49 16.30 -2.47
N ASP A 28 -7.10 15.45 -3.31
CA ASP A 28 -6.61 14.11 -3.63
C ASP A 28 -5.21 14.23 -4.27
N VAL A 29 -4.16 14.31 -3.45
CA VAL A 29 -2.74 14.41 -3.88
C VAL A 29 -2.26 13.05 -4.40
N GLU A 30 -3.11 12.03 -4.33
CA GLU A 30 -2.78 10.61 -4.52
C GLU A 30 -2.27 10.25 -5.92
N ALA A 31 -2.66 11.01 -6.96
CA ALA A 31 -2.27 10.71 -8.35
C ALA A 31 -0.85 11.19 -8.73
N ASN A 32 -0.25 12.11 -7.96
CA ASN A 32 1.02 12.75 -8.29
C ASN A 32 2.13 12.57 -7.25
N GLU A 33 1.93 11.71 -6.23
CA GLU A 33 2.98 11.43 -5.26
C GLU A 33 4.16 10.73 -5.94
N PRO A 34 5.41 11.18 -5.71
CA PRO A 34 6.59 10.51 -6.25
C PRO A 34 6.66 9.06 -5.76
N LEU A 35 7.10 8.17 -6.63
CA LEU A 35 7.38 6.79 -6.24
C LEU A 35 8.61 6.78 -5.34
N ALA A 36 8.58 5.97 -4.27
CA ALA A 36 9.77 5.68 -3.50
C ALA A 36 10.83 5.13 -4.46
N SER A 37 11.98 5.81 -4.54
CA SER A 37 13.02 5.54 -5.53
C SER A 37 13.81 4.30 -5.17
N GLN A 38 13.39 3.17 -5.68
CA GLN A 38 14.21 1.95 -5.82
C GLN A 38 13.88 1.30 -7.16
N GLU A 39 14.75 0.43 -7.66
CA GLU A 39 14.67 -0.20 -8.98
C GLU A 39 13.23 -0.60 -9.33
N SER A 40 12.76 -0.07 -10.45
CA SER A 40 11.33 -0.06 -10.79
C SER A 40 10.76 -1.46 -10.87
N ASN A 41 9.72 -1.74 -10.09
CA ASN A 41 8.83 -2.88 -10.30
C ASN A 41 8.46 -2.99 -11.77
N VAL A 42 8.35 -4.19 -12.33
CA VAL A 42 8.29 -4.38 -13.78
C VAL A 42 7.13 -5.26 -14.24
N ILE A 43 6.67 -4.97 -15.45
CA ILE A 43 5.80 -5.84 -16.25
C ILE A 43 6.68 -6.88 -16.95
N VAL A 44 6.35 -8.16 -16.80
CA VAL A 44 7.05 -9.28 -17.40
C VAL A 44 6.23 -9.84 -18.54
N GLY A 45 6.56 -9.49 -19.77
CA GLY A 45 5.79 -9.85 -20.95
C GLY A 45 4.61 -8.91 -21.20
N SER A 46 3.40 -9.42 -21.35
CA SER A 46 2.17 -8.62 -21.52
C SER A 46 1.49 -8.39 -20.18
N VAL A 47 0.87 -7.23 -20.01
CA VAL A 47 0.05 -6.93 -18.83
C VAL A 47 -1.04 -7.99 -18.66
N ASN A 48 -1.11 -8.59 -17.47
CA ASN A 48 -2.05 -9.65 -17.17
C ASN A 48 -2.80 -9.46 -15.82
N TRP A 49 -2.63 -8.31 -15.14
CA TRP A 49 -3.42 -8.03 -13.94
C TRP A 49 -4.89 -7.78 -14.24
N THR A 50 -5.71 -8.07 -13.25
CA THR A 50 -7.14 -7.75 -13.26
C THR A 50 -7.50 -6.93 -12.02
N SER A 51 -8.63 -6.22 -12.07
CA SER A 51 -9.18 -5.56 -10.89
C SER A 51 -9.44 -6.58 -9.78
N ALA A 52 -9.09 -6.24 -8.53
CA ALA A 52 -9.40 -7.09 -7.39
C ALA A 52 -10.90 -7.29 -7.16
N THR A 53 -11.74 -6.39 -7.71
CA THR A 53 -13.21 -6.53 -7.65
C THR A 53 -13.75 -7.65 -8.54
N SER A 54 -12.98 -8.07 -9.55
CA SER A 54 -13.34 -9.21 -10.43
C SER A 54 -12.94 -10.58 -9.84
N LEU A 55 -12.17 -10.60 -8.75
CA LEU A 55 -11.81 -11.84 -8.07
C LEU A 55 -13.02 -12.48 -7.39
N SER A 56 -12.97 -13.79 -7.22
CA SER A 56 -13.99 -14.55 -6.51
C SER A 56 -13.38 -15.52 -5.49
N GLY A 57 -14.23 -16.13 -4.65
CA GLY A 57 -13.81 -17.15 -3.69
C GLY A 57 -12.69 -16.70 -2.76
N THR A 58 -11.75 -17.59 -2.52
CA THR A 58 -10.65 -17.36 -1.55
C THR A 58 -9.72 -16.23 -2.00
N GLN A 59 -9.45 -16.06 -3.30
CA GLN A 59 -8.63 -14.94 -3.77
C GLN A 59 -9.26 -13.59 -3.44
N ARG A 60 -10.56 -13.44 -3.64
CA ARG A 60 -11.28 -12.21 -3.26
C ARG A 60 -11.23 -11.99 -1.75
N THR A 61 -11.44 -13.03 -0.94
CA THR A 61 -11.34 -12.92 0.52
C THR A 61 -9.95 -12.47 0.95
N ARG A 62 -8.89 -13.07 0.41
CA ARG A 62 -7.51 -12.70 0.75
C ARG A 62 -7.14 -11.29 0.28
N SER A 63 -7.63 -10.86 -0.88
CA SER A 63 -7.36 -9.51 -1.41
C SER A 63 -7.89 -8.39 -0.50
N ARG A 64 -8.90 -8.66 0.33
CA ARG A 64 -9.45 -7.67 1.27
C ARG A 64 -8.43 -7.21 2.32
N ALA A 65 -7.51 -8.08 2.72
CA ALA A 65 -6.47 -7.77 3.71
C ALA A 65 -5.29 -6.96 3.13
N VAL A 66 -5.31 -6.61 1.84
CA VAL A 66 -4.28 -5.82 1.16
C VAL A 66 -4.83 -4.42 0.91
N GLY A 67 -4.03 -3.38 1.15
CA GLY A 67 -4.47 -2.00 1.05
C GLY A 67 -3.44 -1.06 0.42
N TYR A 68 -3.96 0.07 -0.03
CA TYR A 68 -3.18 1.21 -0.49
C TYR A 68 -2.56 1.90 0.71
N LEU A 69 -1.23 1.93 0.77
CA LEU A 69 -0.45 2.64 1.78
C LEU A 69 -0.07 4.02 1.26
N SER A 70 -0.56 5.05 1.92
CA SER A 70 -0.16 6.45 1.71
C SER A 70 0.74 6.90 2.85
N ILE A 71 1.84 7.59 2.50
CA ILE A 71 2.84 8.10 3.45
C ILE A 71 3.09 9.58 3.14
N PRO A 72 2.13 10.47 3.50
CA PRO A 72 2.18 11.88 3.13
C PRO A 72 3.44 12.63 3.59
N ALA A 73 4.03 12.26 4.74
CA ALA A 73 5.24 12.93 5.25
C ALA A 73 6.43 12.86 4.29
N VAL A 74 6.49 11.82 3.45
CA VAL A 74 7.55 11.64 2.45
C VAL A 74 7.00 11.68 1.01
N GLY A 75 5.71 12.01 0.84
CA GLY A 75 5.07 12.08 -0.46
C GLY A 75 5.12 10.76 -1.22
N SER A 76 5.03 9.61 -0.53
CA SER A 76 5.21 8.29 -1.12
C SER A 76 3.97 7.41 -0.93
N ARG A 77 3.85 6.40 -1.79
CA ARG A 77 2.81 5.38 -1.74
C ARG A 77 3.35 4.00 -2.05
N CYS A 78 2.80 3.02 -1.39
CA CYS A 78 3.14 1.62 -1.51
C CYS A 78 1.89 0.74 -1.34
N THR A 79 2.10 -0.55 -1.26
CA THR A 79 1.12 -1.54 -0.84
C THR A 79 1.47 -2.03 0.57
N ALA A 80 0.47 -2.29 1.38
CA ALA A 80 0.63 -2.95 2.68
C ALA A 80 -0.44 -4.02 2.87
N TRP A 81 -0.22 -4.94 3.79
CA TRP A 81 -1.18 -6.00 4.08
C TRP A 81 -1.18 -6.39 5.56
N LEU A 82 -2.36 -6.78 6.05
CA LEU A 82 -2.56 -7.20 7.43
C LEU A 82 -1.98 -8.59 7.68
N VAL A 83 -1.19 -8.71 8.75
CA VAL A 83 -0.65 -9.98 9.29
C VAL A 83 -1.32 -10.37 10.61
N SER A 84 -2.03 -9.44 11.25
CA SER A 84 -2.84 -9.63 12.45
C SER A 84 -4.03 -8.65 12.43
N ARG A 85 -4.74 -8.55 13.55
CA ARG A 85 -5.91 -7.65 13.66
C ARG A 85 -5.56 -6.18 13.41
N ASP A 86 -4.33 -5.76 13.71
CA ASP A 86 -3.92 -4.36 13.73
C ASP A 86 -2.52 -4.10 13.16
N VAL A 87 -1.76 -5.14 12.77
CA VAL A 87 -0.40 -4.98 12.24
C VAL A 87 -0.38 -5.21 10.74
N ILE A 88 0.20 -4.26 10.04
CA ILE A 88 0.49 -4.36 8.60
C ILE A 88 1.98 -4.52 8.35
N ILE A 89 2.30 -5.14 7.21
CA ILE A 89 3.64 -5.26 6.66
C ILE A 89 3.72 -4.50 5.34
N THR A 90 4.85 -3.83 5.15
CA THR A 90 5.28 -3.17 3.91
C THR A 90 6.80 -3.26 3.78
N ASN A 91 7.39 -2.58 2.79
CA ASN A 91 8.85 -2.54 2.64
C ASN A 91 9.51 -1.49 3.56
N ASN A 92 10.82 -1.69 3.84
CA ASN A 92 11.65 -0.70 4.51
C ASN A 92 11.81 0.58 3.67
N HIS A 93 11.98 0.44 2.35
CA HIS A 93 12.07 1.61 1.47
C HIS A 93 10.74 2.40 1.34
N CYS A 94 9.62 1.83 1.79
CA CYS A 94 8.36 2.55 1.92
C CYS A 94 8.28 3.31 3.25
N ILE A 95 8.63 2.64 4.37
CA ILE A 95 8.69 3.21 5.72
C ILE A 95 9.98 2.71 6.38
N GLY A 96 11.02 3.52 6.37
CA GLY A 96 12.33 3.18 6.92
C GLY A 96 12.54 3.59 8.37
N SER A 97 11.65 4.44 8.93
CA SER A 97 11.81 5.02 10.26
C SER A 97 10.47 5.31 10.94
N ALA A 98 10.53 5.58 12.24
CA ALA A 98 9.37 6.01 13.01
C ALA A 98 8.84 7.38 12.54
N ASP A 99 9.72 8.29 12.14
CA ASP A 99 9.33 9.63 11.66
C ASP A 99 8.54 9.55 10.34
N GLU A 100 8.89 8.61 9.46
CA GLU A 100 8.13 8.37 8.23
C GLU A 100 6.77 7.71 8.52
N ALA A 101 6.72 6.84 9.53
CA ALA A 101 5.49 6.14 9.90
C ALA A 101 4.41 7.07 10.48
N VAL A 102 4.73 8.23 11.06
CA VAL A 102 3.76 9.09 11.76
C VAL A 102 2.58 9.54 10.90
N SER A 103 2.75 9.59 9.58
CA SER A 103 1.71 9.98 8.63
C SER A 103 1.10 8.80 7.87
N ALA A 104 1.58 7.57 8.12
CA ALA A 104 1.16 6.40 7.36
C ALA A 104 -0.32 6.08 7.60
N ARG A 105 -1.05 5.90 6.51
CA ARG A 105 -2.45 5.48 6.52
C ARG A 105 -2.71 4.47 5.42
N VAL A 106 -3.64 3.55 5.66
CA VAL A 106 -3.98 2.49 4.72
C VAL A 106 -5.47 2.48 4.43
N SER A 107 -5.82 2.36 3.14
CA SER A 107 -7.18 2.09 2.70
C SER A 107 -7.27 0.69 2.10
N PHE A 108 -8.04 -0.18 2.76
CA PHE A 108 -8.25 -1.56 2.31
C PHE A 108 -9.38 -1.67 1.27
N ASN A 109 -10.19 -0.64 1.11
CA ASN A 109 -11.23 -0.56 0.10
C ASN A 109 -10.86 0.42 -1.05
N TYR A 110 -9.58 0.68 -1.27
CA TYR A 110 -9.11 1.44 -2.43
C TYR A 110 -9.21 0.56 -3.69
N GLU A 111 -10.43 0.42 -4.20
CA GLU A 111 -10.80 -0.52 -5.27
C GLU A 111 -11.58 0.20 -6.37
N ASP A 112 -11.66 -0.43 -7.53
CA ASP A 112 -12.48 0.09 -8.63
C ASP A 112 -13.95 0.21 -8.20
N GLY A 113 -14.58 1.32 -8.60
CA GLY A 113 -15.97 1.64 -8.24
C GLY A 113 -16.14 2.27 -6.87
N VAL A 114 -15.09 2.38 -6.04
CA VAL A 114 -15.13 3.09 -4.75
C VAL A 114 -14.70 4.53 -4.96
N SER A 115 -15.61 5.48 -4.73
CA SER A 115 -15.31 6.91 -4.83
C SER A 115 -14.30 7.35 -3.75
N SER A 116 -13.58 8.45 -3.97
CA SER A 116 -12.63 9.00 -3.00
C SER A 116 -13.28 9.25 -1.63
N THR A 117 -14.52 9.78 -1.63
CA THR A 117 -15.29 10.04 -0.40
C THR A 117 -15.78 8.78 0.33
N SER A 118 -15.80 7.63 -0.35
CA SER A 118 -16.21 6.34 0.24
C SER A 118 -15.04 5.47 0.68
N ARG A 119 -13.80 5.94 0.47
CA ARG A 119 -12.60 5.24 0.93
C ARG A 119 -12.47 5.33 2.43
N ILE A 120 -12.17 4.19 3.05
CA ILE A 120 -12.00 4.08 4.50
C ILE A 120 -10.50 4.04 4.79
N TRP A 121 -10.03 4.98 5.63
CA TRP A 121 -8.63 5.11 5.97
C TRP A 121 -8.37 4.78 7.43
N TYR A 122 -7.44 3.84 7.66
CA TYR A 122 -6.91 3.53 8.98
C TYR A 122 -5.57 4.23 9.17
N ASN A 123 -5.38 4.95 10.28
CA ASN A 123 -4.07 5.46 10.67
C ASN A 123 -3.19 4.30 11.11
N CYS A 124 -2.08 4.08 10.42
CA CYS A 124 -1.12 3.01 10.73
C CYS A 124 0.23 3.62 11.10
N ALA A 125 0.20 4.59 12.02
CA ALA A 125 1.31 5.48 12.36
C ALA A 125 2.21 4.98 13.50
N THR A 126 1.88 3.85 14.14
CA THR A 126 2.71 3.32 15.23
C THR A 126 3.77 2.40 14.66
N PHE A 127 5.00 2.92 14.58
CA PHE A 127 6.16 2.14 14.13
C PHE A 127 6.47 1.03 15.14
N ILE A 128 6.61 -0.21 14.66
CA ILE A 128 6.98 -1.36 15.47
C ILE A 128 8.46 -1.67 15.25
N LYS A 129 8.83 -2.01 14.01
CA LYS A 129 10.20 -2.39 13.66
C LYS A 129 10.42 -2.37 12.15
N THR A 130 11.66 -2.10 11.76
CA THR A 130 12.13 -2.29 10.38
C THR A 130 13.32 -3.23 10.32
N TRP A 131 13.46 -3.93 9.20
CA TRP A 131 14.55 -4.84 8.87
C TRP A 131 15.08 -4.48 7.48
N SER A 132 16.06 -3.58 7.44
CA SER A 132 16.61 -3.05 6.18
C SER A 132 17.22 -4.13 5.28
N THR A 133 17.83 -5.17 5.88
CA THR A 133 18.41 -6.30 5.13
C THR A 133 17.37 -7.19 4.44
N ASP A 134 16.13 -7.17 4.90
CA ASP A 134 15.00 -7.90 4.32
C ASP A 134 13.98 -6.95 3.70
N ASP A 135 14.34 -5.67 3.55
CA ASP A 135 13.47 -4.61 3.03
C ASP A 135 12.03 -4.74 3.55
N MET A 136 11.87 -4.88 4.85
CA MET A 136 10.60 -5.14 5.51
C MET A 136 10.38 -4.21 6.69
N THR A 137 9.15 -3.71 6.86
CA THR A 137 8.73 -2.90 7.99
C THR A 137 7.36 -3.34 8.49
N ALA A 138 7.20 -3.35 9.81
CA ALA A 138 5.95 -3.57 10.51
C ALA A 138 5.49 -2.29 11.20
N VAL A 139 4.23 -1.90 10.98
CA VAL A 139 3.57 -0.79 11.68
C VAL A 139 2.20 -1.22 12.18
N ARG A 140 1.72 -0.56 13.24
CA ARG A 140 0.41 -0.84 13.83
C ARG A 140 -0.60 0.22 13.45
N CYS A 141 -1.80 -0.23 13.12
CA CYS A 141 -2.95 0.59 12.82
C CYS A 141 -3.82 0.82 14.05
N SER A 142 -4.36 2.01 14.18
CA SER A 142 -5.38 2.33 15.18
C SER A 142 -6.76 1.84 14.74
N ALA A 143 -7.63 1.61 15.70
CA ALA A 143 -9.03 1.35 15.42
C ALA A 143 -9.71 2.58 14.80
N LEU A 144 -10.64 2.35 13.90
CA LEU A 144 -11.56 3.35 13.36
C LEU A 144 -12.97 2.99 13.84
N ASP A 145 -13.65 3.93 14.48
CA ASP A 145 -14.97 3.71 15.09
C ASP A 145 -15.04 2.45 15.98
N GLY A 146 -13.96 2.20 16.73
CA GLY A 146 -13.83 1.07 17.64
C GLY A 146 -13.51 -0.27 16.98
N GLN A 147 -13.37 -0.33 15.65
CA GLN A 147 -13.04 -1.55 14.91
C GLN A 147 -11.59 -1.53 14.42
N LEU A 148 -10.84 -2.57 14.68
CA LEU A 148 -9.52 -2.77 14.10
C LEU A 148 -9.65 -3.23 12.62
N PRO A 149 -8.70 -2.88 11.75
CA PRO A 149 -8.82 -3.20 10.33
C PRO A 149 -8.94 -4.71 10.08
N GLY A 150 -8.28 -5.56 10.87
CA GLY A 150 -8.37 -7.00 10.71
C GLY A 150 -9.74 -7.58 11.06
N ASP A 151 -10.52 -6.92 11.92
CA ASP A 151 -11.89 -7.35 12.23
C ASP A 151 -12.81 -7.20 11.00
N VAL A 152 -12.52 -6.20 10.15
CA VAL A 152 -13.30 -5.89 8.95
C VAL A 152 -12.79 -6.63 7.72
N TYR A 153 -11.46 -6.66 7.52
CA TYR A 153 -10.84 -7.13 6.28
C TYR A 153 -10.16 -8.50 6.40
N GLY A 154 -10.02 -9.04 7.62
CA GLY A 154 -9.21 -10.23 7.89
C GLY A 154 -7.72 -9.94 7.79
N TRP A 155 -6.89 -10.97 7.84
CA TRP A 155 -5.44 -10.88 7.66
C TRP A 155 -4.91 -12.08 6.90
N LEU A 156 -3.67 -11.98 6.41
CA LEU A 156 -2.99 -13.03 5.66
C LEU A 156 -2.07 -13.84 6.58
N THR A 157 -2.01 -15.13 6.32
CA THR A 157 -1.07 -16.04 7.00
C THR A 157 0.18 -16.22 6.13
N VAL A 158 1.35 -16.09 6.73
CA VAL A 158 2.62 -16.36 6.08
C VAL A 158 2.91 -17.86 6.12
N SER A 159 3.33 -18.42 4.98
CA SER A 159 3.72 -19.82 4.87
C SER A 159 4.94 -20.13 5.75
N SER A 160 4.96 -21.32 6.34
CA SER A 160 6.12 -21.83 7.08
C SER A 160 7.23 -22.37 6.17
N THR A 161 6.94 -22.51 4.87
CA THR A 161 7.86 -23.02 3.86
C THR A 161 7.95 -22.05 2.68
N ASN A 162 9.09 -22.04 2.00
CA ASN A 162 9.26 -21.26 0.77
C ASN A 162 8.52 -21.93 -0.39
N ALA A 163 8.09 -21.11 -1.36
CA ALA A 163 7.54 -21.63 -2.59
C ALA A 163 8.63 -22.32 -3.44
N ALA A 164 8.25 -23.38 -4.14
CA ALA A 164 9.13 -24.05 -5.10
C ALA A 164 9.17 -23.28 -6.43
N THR A 165 10.22 -23.49 -7.21
CA THR A 165 10.27 -23.06 -8.64
C THR A 165 9.10 -23.67 -9.38
N ASN A 166 8.49 -22.89 -10.28
CA ASN A 166 7.27 -23.18 -11.05
C ASN A 166 5.96 -23.23 -10.20
N ALA A 167 6.02 -22.93 -8.90
CA ALA A 167 4.79 -22.80 -8.11
C ALA A 167 3.94 -21.64 -8.65
N SER A 168 2.64 -21.87 -8.85
CA SER A 168 1.69 -20.83 -9.23
C SER A 168 1.42 -19.88 -8.06
N ILE A 169 1.45 -18.59 -8.35
CA ILE A 169 1.26 -17.50 -7.39
C ILE A 169 0.33 -16.43 -7.96
N TYR A 170 -0.08 -15.53 -7.10
CA TYR A 170 -0.63 -14.23 -7.49
C TYR A 170 -0.15 -13.14 -6.53
N VAL A 171 -0.02 -11.92 -7.05
CA VAL A 171 0.34 -10.74 -6.27
C VAL A 171 -0.87 -9.81 -6.20
N VAL A 172 -1.27 -9.42 -5.00
CA VAL A 172 -2.32 -8.40 -4.81
C VAL A 172 -1.64 -7.09 -4.46
N HIS A 173 -1.88 -6.04 -5.26
CA HIS A 173 -1.09 -4.81 -5.20
C HIS A 173 -1.88 -3.56 -5.62
N GLN A 174 -1.28 -2.39 -5.40
CA GLN A 174 -1.84 -1.05 -5.63
C GLN A 174 -0.92 -0.25 -6.57
N ASN A 175 -0.78 -0.68 -7.82
CA ASN A 175 0.11 -0.02 -8.78
C ASN A 175 -0.56 1.12 -9.55
N CYS A 176 0.23 2.11 -9.95
CA CYS A 176 -0.14 3.06 -11.00
C CYS A 176 0.53 2.68 -12.30
N ASP A 177 -0.27 2.36 -13.29
CA ASP A 177 0.21 2.05 -14.62
C ASP A 177 0.31 3.32 -15.47
N TYR A 178 1.47 3.93 -15.47
CA TYR A 178 1.76 5.10 -16.31
C TYR A 178 2.16 4.75 -17.75
N TYR A 179 2.35 3.46 -18.06
CA TYR A 179 2.89 3.00 -19.33
C TYR A 179 1.84 2.41 -20.27
N THR A 180 0.75 1.88 -19.74
CA THR A 180 -0.29 1.22 -20.53
C THR A 180 -1.62 1.96 -20.51
N THR A 181 -1.83 2.87 -19.53
CA THR A 181 -3.05 3.68 -19.40
C THR A 181 -2.73 5.17 -19.29
N SER A 182 -3.64 6.02 -19.77
CA SER A 182 -3.56 7.45 -19.54
C SER A 182 -3.96 7.77 -18.09
N GLY A 183 -3.01 8.21 -17.29
CA GLY A 183 -3.20 8.58 -15.91
C GLY A 183 -2.98 7.42 -14.92
N CYS A 184 -2.86 7.77 -13.64
CA CYS A 184 -2.64 6.83 -12.56
C CYS A 184 -3.98 6.45 -11.91
N SER A 185 -4.28 5.15 -11.88
CA SER A 185 -5.37 4.59 -11.08
C SER A 185 -4.81 3.50 -10.17
N PRO A 186 -4.39 3.84 -8.93
CA PRO A 186 -3.77 2.89 -8.02
C PRO A 186 -4.77 1.98 -7.32
N THR A 187 -5.92 1.73 -7.93
CA THR A 187 -6.90 0.77 -7.42
C THR A 187 -6.33 -0.63 -7.35
N LYS A 188 -6.83 -1.40 -6.41
CA LYS A 188 -6.33 -2.75 -6.10
C LYS A 188 -6.43 -3.69 -7.30
N LYS A 189 -5.34 -4.36 -7.61
CA LYS A 189 -5.20 -5.32 -8.71
C LYS A 189 -4.68 -6.66 -8.21
N SER A 190 -4.85 -7.69 -9.01
CA SER A 190 -4.26 -9.01 -8.82
C SER A 190 -3.55 -9.45 -10.08
N SER A 191 -2.27 -9.78 -9.98
CA SER A 191 -1.43 -10.28 -11.08
C SER A 191 -1.13 -11.76 -10.88
N PRO A 192 -1.57 -12.65 -11.76
CA PRO A 192 -1.17 -14.05 -11.73
C PRO A 192 0.29 -14.19 -12.17
N GLY A 193 0.95 -15.26 -11.70
CA GLY A 193 2.32 -15.56 -12.10
C GLY A 193 2.80 -16.90 -11.60
N VAL A 194 4.08 -17.16 -11.85
CA VAL A 194 4.78 -18.34 -11.35
C VAL A 194 6.14 -17.95 -10.78
N VAL A 195 6.60 -18.67 -9.78
CA VAL A 195 7.96 -18.56 -9.25
C VAL A 195 8.95 -19.01 -10.32
N LYS A 196 9.82 -18.11 -10.75
CA LYS A 196 10.85 -18.39 -11.77
C LYS A 196 12.09 -19.06 -11.18
N ASN A 197 12.49 -18.59 -9.99
CA ASN A 197 13.60 -19.17 -9.26
C ASN A 197 13.33 -19.02 -7.74
N ALA A 198 13.12 -20.15 -7.07
CA ALA A 198 12.88 -20.19 -5.63
C ALA A 198 14.13 -19.84 -4.80
N ASN A 199 15.31 -19.92 -5.40
CA ASN A 199 16.61 -19.64 -4.80
C ASN A 199 17.35 -18.54 -5.58
N TYR A 200 16.64 -17.46 -5.93
CA TYR A 200 17.22 -16.32 -6.64
C TYR A 200 18.41 -15.74 -5.84
N SER A 201 18.21 -15.57 -4.54
CA SER A 201 19.27 -15.26 -3.57
C SER A 201 19.06 -16.04 -2.28
N THR A 202 19.89 -15.79 -1.26
CA THR A 202 19.67 -16.34 0.09
C THR A 202 18.39 -15.83 0.72
N THR A 203 17.98 -14.57 0.39
CA THR A 203 16.82 -13.89 0.94
C THR A 203 15.59 -13.98 0.04
N ASP A 204 15.80 -14.04 -1.30
CA ASP A 204 14.73 -13.76 -2.25
C ASP A 204 14.40 -14.94 -3.16
N LEU A 205 13.15 -14.96 -3.58
CA LEU A 205 12.68 -15.69 -4.74
C LEU A 205 12.40 -14.70 -5.89
N SER A 206 12.42 -15.17 -7.15
CA SER A 206 11.99 -14.38 -8.30
C SER A 206 10.77 -14.98 -8.98
N TYR A 207 9.96 -14.14 -9.61
CA TYR A 207 8.71 -14.52 -10.26
C TYR A 207 8.34 -13.57 -11.41
N ASN A 208 7.31 -13.93 -12.20
CA ASN A 208 6.89 -13.18 -13.38
C ASN A 208 5.49 -12.55 -13.26
N ALA A 209 4.89 -12.49 -12.07
CA ALA A 209 3.68 -11.69 -11.88
C ALA A 209 3.99 -10.22 -12.14
N ASP A 210 3.13 -9.52 -12.87
CA ASP A 210 3.34 -8.12 -13.25
C ASP A 210 3.18 -7.19 -12.06
N THR A 211 4.08 -6.21 -11.95
CA THR A 211 4.02 -5.15 -10.95
C THR A 211 4.48 -3.83 -11.55
N LEU A 212 4.15 -2.72 -10.95
CA LEU A 212 4.68 -1.37 -11.24
C LEU A 212 4.79 -0.56 -9.97
N GLY A 213 5.27 0.67 -10.06
CA GLY A 213 5.42 1.58 -8.95
C GLY A 213 4.16 1.68 -8.08
N GLY A 214 4.34 1.51 -6.76
CA GLY A 214 3.27 1.35 -5.77
C GLY A 214 2.99 -0.10 -5.38
N SER A 215 3.48 -1.10 -6.13
CA SER A 215 3.38 -2.52 -5.75
C SER A 215 4.34 -2.91 -4.62
N SER A 216 5.36 -2.10 -4.31
CA SER A 216 6.27 -2.31 -3.19
C SER A 216 5.51 -2.63 -1.91
N GLY A 217 5.93 -3.68 -1.19
CA GLY A 217 5.27 -4.15 0.03
C GLY A 217 4.10 -5.12 -0.21
N SER A 218 3.81 -5.51 -1.44
CA SER A 218 2.72 -6.44 -1.76
C SER A 218 3.00 -7.86 -1.28
N PRO A 219 1.96 -8.61 -0.85
CA PRO A 219 2.10 -10.03 -0.60
C PRO A 219 2.15 -10.81 -1.91
N VAL A 220 3.13 -11.69 -2.03
CA VAL A 220 3.16 -12.76 -3.04
C VAL A 220 2.47 -13.97 -2.45
N ILE A 221 1.37 -14.41 -3.05
CA ILE A 221 0.46 -15.41 -2.45
C ILE A 221 0.46 -16.68 -3.29
N SER A 222 0.58 -17.83 -2.65
CA SER A 222 0.45 -19.14 -3.30
C SER A 222 -0.98 -19.34 -3.83
N SER A 223 -1.11 -19.76 -5.08
CA SER A 223 -2.42 -20.06 -5.68
C SER A 223 -3.07 -21.32 -5.10
N SER A 224 -2.30 -22.24 -4.52
CA SER A 224 -2.81 -23.50 -3.96
C SER A 224 -3.19 -23.41 -2.49
N THR A 225 -2.41 -22.69 -1.68
CA THR A 225 -2.63 -22.58 -0.22
C THR A 225 -3.23 -21.25 0.21
N HIS A 226 -3.19 -20.25 -0.64
CA HIS A 226 -3.56 -18.86 -0.35
C HIS A 226 -2.82 -18.27 0.86
N GLN A 227 -1.62 -18.78 1.15
CA GLN A 227 -0.69 -18.23 2.13
C GLN A 227 0.34 -17.34 1.44
N VAL A 228 0.85 -16.35 2.16
CA VAL A 228 1.94 -15.49 1.67
C VAL A 228 3.23 -16.30 1.58
N VAL A 229 3.83 -16.32 0.41
CA VAL A 229 5.09 -17.01 0.10
C VAL A 229 6.23 -16.03 -0.17
N GLY A 230 5.94 -14.73 -0.25
CA GLY A 230 6.97 -13.68 -0.36
C GLY A 230 6.42 -12.29 -0.10
N LEU A 231 7.31 -11.34 0.17
CA LEU A 231 7.05 -9.90 0.26
C LEU A 231 7.71 -9.24 -0.94
N HIS A 232 6.91 -8.71 -1.87
CA HIS A 232 7.41 -8.06 -3.08
C HIS A 232 8.20 -6.79 -2.76
N HIS A 233 9.34 -6.58 -3.47
CA HIS A 233 10.12 -5.37 -3.27
C HIS A 233 10.74 -4.77 -4.54
N ILE A 234 11.31 -5.55 -5.46
CA ILE A 234 12.14 -5.04 -6.57
C ILE A 234 11.81 -5.77 -7.87
N GLY A 235 11.82 -5.02 -9.00
CA GLY A 235 11.83 -5.55 -10.35
C GLY A 235 13.24 -5.67 -10.90
N LEU A 236 13.45 -6.59 -11.84
CA LEU A 236 14.74 -6.88 -12.46
C LEU A 236 14.71 -6.52 -13.94
N GLY A 237 15.79 -5.89 -14.43
CA GLY A 237 15.97 -5.56 -15.83
C GLY A 237 14.96 -4.55 -16.36
N GLY A 238 14.50 -3.64 -15.49
CA GLY A 238 13.52 -2.61 -15.83
C GLY A 238 14.05 -1.64 -16.90
N ASN A 239 13.18 -1.26 -17.84
CA ASN A 239 13.44 -0.26 -18.86
C ASN A 239 12.48 0.93 -18.72
N SER A 240 12.67 1.96 -19.55
CA SER A 240 11.87 3.20 -19.52
C SER A 240 10.38 3.00 -19.83
N SER A 241 9.96 1.84 -20.33
CA SER A 241 8.55 1.49 -20.54
C SER A 241 7.99 0.57 -19.44
N GLY A 242 8.67 0.45 -18.28
CA GLY A 242 8.23 -0.37 -17.15
C GLY A 242 8.29 -1.88 -17.40
N ARG A 243 9.03 -2.32 -18.43
CA ARG A 243 9.18 -3.73 -18.78
C ARG A 243 10.47 -4.28 -18.22
N GLY A 244 10.44 -5.53 -17.76
CA GLY A 244 11.63 -6.20 -17.20
C GLY A 244 11.56 -7.72 -17.38
N THR A 245 12.48 -8.40 -16.67
CA THR A 245 12.68 -9.84 -16.84
C THR A 245 12.05 -10.68 -15.74
N ALA A 246 11.97 -10.14 -14.54
CA ALA A 246 11.34 -10.77 -13.37
C ALA A 246 11.09 -9.71 -12.27
N ASN A 247 10.26 -10.06 -11.31
CA ASN A 247 10.14 -9.39 -10.02
C ASN A 247 10.71 -10.28 -8.92
N THR A 248 11.10 -9.69 -7.79
CA THR A 248 11.64 -10.41 -6.63
C THR A 248 10.82 -10.12 -5.38
N GLY A 249 10.94 -11.01 -4.41
CA GLY A 249 10.33 -10.84 -3.10
C GLY A 249 11.07 -11.63 -2.04
N VAL A 250 11.06 -11.08 -0.82
CA VAL A 250 11.65 -11.73 0.36
C VAL A 250 10.90 -13.02 0.67
N LYS A 251 11.60 -14.13 0.82
CA LYS A 251 11.02 -15.46 1.05
C LYS A 251 10.17 -15.54 2.31
N ALA A 252 9.10 -16.34 2.27
CA ALA A 252 8.17 -16.52 3.38
C ALA A 252 8.85 -16.86 4.71
N THR A 253 9.83 -17.75 4.70
CA THR A 253 10.53 -18.18 5.93
C THR A 253 11.26 -17.02 6.60
N ARG A 254 11.80 -16.06 5.83
CA ARG A 254 12.41 -14.84 6.37
C ARG A 254 11.34 -13.89 6.91
N VAL A 255 10.30 -13.62 6.14
CA VAL A 255 9.16 -12.80 6.62
C VAL A 255 8.62 -13.36 7.93
N LYS A 256 8.39 -14.67 8.01
CA LYS A 256 7.91 -15.35 9.23
C LYS A 256 8.89 -15.23 10.41
N ALA A 257 10.20 -15.35 10.16
CA ALA A 257 11.21 -15.16 11.20
C ALA A 257 11.17 -13.72 11.77
N ARG A 258 10.98 -12.71 10.90
CA ARG A 258 10.84 -11.31 11.34
C ARG A 258 9.56 -11.05 12.12
N LEU A 259 8.47 -11.67 11.72
CA LEU A 259 7.21 -11.60 12.48
C LEU A 259 7.36 -12.21 13.88
N ALA A 260 8.05 -13.32 14.01
CA ALA A 260 8.32 -13.94 15.32
C ALA A 260 9.12 -13.04 16.28
N GLU A 261 10.02 -12.17 15.74
CA GLU A 261 10.76 -11.20 16.55
C GLU A 261 9.86 -10.14 17.21
N ILE A 262 8.65 -9.96 16.71
CA ILE A 262 7.66 -9.00 17.23
C ILE A 262 6.43 -9.70 17.85
N GLY A 263 6.52 -11.01 18.07
CA GLY A 263 5.49 -11.81 18.73
C GLY A 263 4.30 -12.24 17.82
N LEU A 264 4.51 -12.31 16.50
CA LEU A 264 3.50 -12.70 15.49
C LEU A 264 3.85 -14.00 14.75
#